data_6848720efd59b71be52d086a02d157d1
#
_entry.id   6848720efd59b71be52d086a02d157d1
#
_cell.length_a   1.000
_cell.length_b   1.000
_cell.length_c   1.000
_cell.angle_alpha   90.00
_cell.angle_beta   90.00
_cell.angle_gamma   90.00
#
_symmetry.space_group_name_H-M   'P 1'
#
loop_
_entity.id
_entity.type
_entity.pdbx_description
1 polymer ?
#
loop_
_entity_poly.entity_id
_entity_poly.type
_entity_poly.pdbx_seq_one_letter_code
_entity_poly.pdbx_strand_id
1 'polypeptide(L)'
;MKINYLKTVGFRKFEDTFETELYDVTNITGKNKSGKSNVLYAIVNALLGTNLSGDEKTCLINQNCNSSYGELHFTDNTGRNHVLIRGKDRINSKNNILQLDGKNVTQMELTSFYKDKKLFLSIINPLFFLNKKPAEQKELVDKYLADISPKEIFDSLDKEQQNILLQKYYKDEKKFEELTEKEQTNFINLTMFNIFLDISYYNLSEEDKKLLEGMPKDIPTFISELNSNIKMSESTISSLNGKIEYAQKKANEEVPEITEFEKKEELMLARQELDFLNNNDEIVKKENQKQIVETMEKNILDKETELQELKNDMAKGKKVYYELKDGNKSICPMCEQIIQNENLLKTLSNMKKELTEKYDKHNLLETEIKDMKLKESIEKCKYHSLEGQTTIEKAKRIEVVRDTIKELEQKEKDIIKYNSAVEIKQKEIEGAKADIKKFEDEKNKYMINIENLKSAKKVALKLYISYIEAKMKLAKKYLKDVDIRFYSILKTTGEIKEDFIITYKNKPLSDLSRSETVATALEFANMFNQISRGNFPIFIDDYESCADYDFIKEYSKYSQLIISKVEKGTELKISDANSDKFKVINTDKKIVEELNNNAENIKNAA
;
A
#
# COMPACT_ATOMS: atom_id res chain seq x y z
N MET A 1 -36.01 -17.52 -8.41
CA MET A 1 -36.96 -16.70 -7.58
C MET A 1 -37.90 -15.95 -8.50
N LYS A 2 -39.22 -16.00 -8.25
CA LYS A 2 -40.27 -15.26 -8.99
C LYS A 2 -41.04 -14.40 -8.01
N ILE A 3 -41.26 -13.13 -8.33
CA ILE A 3 -42.05 -12.21 -7.50
C ILE A 3 -43.49 -12.25 -7.97
N ASN A 4 -44.43 -12.50 -7.07
CA ASN A 4 -45.85 -12.72 -7.40
C ASN A 4 -46.71 -11.50 -7.03
N TYR A 5 -46.35 -10.81 -5.93
CA TYR A 5 -47.13 -9.69 -5.41
C TYR A 5 -46.25 -8.70 -4.68
N LEU A 6 -46.58 -7.44 -4.80
CA LEU A 6 -45.96 -6.33 -4.09
C LEU A 6 -47.05 -5.42 -3.49
N LYS A 7 -46.91 -5.10 -2.19
CA LYS A 7 -47.67 -4.06 -1.52
C LYS A 7 -46.70 -3.13 -0.82
N THR A 8 -46.97 -1.82 -0.86
CA THR A 8 -46.15 -0.83 -0.17
C THR A 8 -46.96 0.39 0.24
N VAL A 9 -46.58 1.02 1.36
CA VAL A 9 -47.21 2.21 1.93
C VAL A 9 -46.14 3.15 2.44
N GLY A 10 -46.31 4.46 2.30
CA GLY A 10 -45.32 5.42 2.80
C GLY A 10 -43.96 5.33 2.13
N PHE A 11 -43.87 4.80 0.93
CA PHE A 11 -42.63 4.51 0.25
C PHE A 11 -42.44 5.39 -1.00
N ARG A 12 -41.40 6.23 -0.98
CA ARG A 12 -41.08 7.17 -2.09
C ARG A 12 -42.29 7.96 -2.55
N LYS A 13 -42.82 7.72 -3.77
CA LYS A 13 -43.99 8.38 -4.30
C LYS A 13 -45.28 7.77 -3.79
N PHE A 14 -45.27 6.54 -3.31
CA PHE A 14 -46.45 5.86 -2.79
C PHE A 14 -46.68 6.28 -1.33
N GLU A 15 -47.48 7.35 -1.15
CA GLU A 15 -47.89 7.82 0.18
C GLU A 15 -48.95 6.90 0.75
N ASP A 16 -49.96 6.62 -0.04
CA ASP A 16 -51.02 5.66 0.26
C ASP A 16 -50.62 4.24 -0.14
N THR A 17 -51.50 3.28 0.14
CA THR A 17 -51.30 1.86 -0.21
C THR A 17 -51.21 1.72 -1.73
N PHE A 18 -50.13 1.16 -2.18
CA PHE A 18 -49.94 0.67 -3.54
C PHE A 18 -49.77 -0.84 -3.48
N GLU A 19 -50.57 -1.58 -4.23
CA GLU A 19 -50.46 -3.04 -4.33
C GLU A 19 -50.67 -3.52 -5.77
N THR A 20 -49.99 -4.60 -6.12
CA THR A 20 -50.05 -5.17 -7.46
C THR A 20 -49.61 -6.62 -7.50
N GLU A 21 -50.23 -7.39 -8.37
CA GLU A 21 -49.73 -8.69 -8.81
C GLU A 21 -48.65 -8.49 -9.88
N LEU A 22 -47.70 -9.43 -9.91
CA LEU A 22 -46.61 -9.49 -10.90
C LEU A 22 -46.66 -10.85 -11.59
N TYR A 23 -46.50 -10.82 -12.91
CA TYR A 23 -46.68 -11.97 -13.81
C TYR A 23 -45.30 -12.42 -14.37
N ASP A 24 -45.26 -13.49 -15.17
CA ASP A 24 -44.02 -13.93 -15.82
C ASP A 24 -43.45 -12.84 -16.75
N VAL A 25 -44.34 -12.13 -17.44
CA VAL A 25 -43.98 -10.89 -18.13
C VAL A 25 -44.96 -9.80 -17.71
N THR A 26 -44.51 -8.84 -16.94
CA THR A 26 -45.31 -7.76 -16.41
C THR A 26 -45.03 -6.47 -17.17
N ASN A 27 -46.09 -5.82 -17.71
CA ASN A 27 -45.99 -4.47 -18.25
C ASN A 27 -46.39 -3.44 -17.17
N ILE A 28 -45.52 -2.46 -16.96
CA ILE A 28 -45.75 -1.29 -16.11
C ILE A 28 -45.83 -0.07 -17.04
N THR A 29 -47.01 0.53 -17.24
CA THR A 29 -47.21 1.67 -18.13
C THR A 29 -47.59 2.90 -17.33
N GLY A 30 -47.33 4.09 -17.87
CA GLY A 30 -47.75 5.35 -17.29
C GLY A 30 -46.87 6.53 -17.70
N LYS A 31 -47.37 7.74 -17.47
CA LYS A 31 -46.62 8.97 -17.78
C LYS A 31 -45.30 9.06 -17.02
N ASN A 32 -44.43 9.96 -17.47
CA ASN A 32 -43.20 10.24 -16.71
C ASN A 32 -43.54 10.69 -15.29
N LYS A 33 -42.74 10.23 -14.31
CA LYS A 33 -42.94 10.47 -12.87
C LYS A 33 -44.24 9.83 -12.31
N SER A 34 -44.89 8.88 -12.98
CA SER A 34 -46.07 8.16 -12.45
C SER A 34 -45.71 7.18 -11.31
N GLY A 35 -44.46 6.79 -11.14
CA GLY A 35 -44.01 5.83 -10.11
C GLY A 35 -43.53 4.50 -10.65
N LYS A 36 -43.39 4.33 -11.96
CA LYS A 36 -42.95 3.07 -12.60
C LYS A 36 -41.69 2.51 -11.97
N SER A 37 -40.61 3.28 -11.93
CA SER A 37 -39.33 2.84 -11.33
C SER A 37 -39.45 2.66 -9.80
N ASN A 38 -40.45 3.25 -9.12
CA ASN A 38 -40.63 3.03 -7.68
C ASN A 38 -41.08 1.60 -7.37
N VAL A 39 -41.66 0.88 -8.30
CA VAL A 39 -41.96 -0.56 -8.16
C VAL A 39 -40.68 -1.34 -8.00
N LEU A 40 -39.65 -1.09 -8.84
CA LEU A 40 -38.32 -1.69 -8.69
C LEU A 40 -37.67 -1.32 -7.36
N TYR A 41 -37.72 -0.03 -6.98
CA TYR A 41 -37.21 0.41 -5.68
C TYR A 41 -37.88 -0.31 -4.52
N ALA A 42 -39.19 -0.56 -4.57
CA ALA A 42 -39.91 -1.25 -3.51
C ALA A 42 -39.49 -2.73 -3.41
N ILE A 43 -39.35 -3.42 -4.54
CA ILE A 43 -38.87 -4.81 -4.60
C ILE A 43 -37.48 -4.91 -4.01
N VAL A 44 -36.52 -4.09 -4.48
CA VAL A 44 -35.15 -4.10 -4.01
C VAL A 44 -35.07 -3.73 -2.53
N ASN A 45 -35.84 -2.74 -2.09
CA ASN A 45 -35.87 -2.38 -0.66
C ASN A 45 -36.45 -3.49 0.20
N ALA A 46 -37.49 -4.16 -0.22
CA ALA A 46 -38.07 -5.27 0.52
C ALA A 46 -37.05 -6.39 0.74
N LEU A 47 -36.35 -6.80 -0.31
CA LEU A 47 -35.38 -7.90 -0.26
C LEU A 47 -34.06 -7.49 0.41
N LEU A 48 -33.46 -6.37 -0.02
CA LEU A 48 -32.09 -5.99 0.37
C LEU A 48 -32.03 -4.91 1.46
N GLY A 49 -33.12 -4.18 1.71
CA GLY A 49 -33.12 -3.03 2.61
C GLY A 49 -32.35 -1.80 2.07
N THR A 50 -32.11 -1.73 0.76
CA THR A 50 -31.25 -0.71 0.12
C THR A 50 -31.97 0.00 -1.00
N ASN A 51 -31.34 1.05 -1.54
CA ASN A 51 -31.71 1.64 -2.82
C ASN A 51 -31.18 0.80 -4.01
N LEU A 52 -31.39 1.26 -5.24
CA LEU A 52 -30.91 0.59 -6.46
C LEU A 52 -29.39 0.64 -6.66
N SER A 53 -28.69 1.50 -5.91
CA SER A 53 -27.21 1.56 -5.91
C SER A 53 -26.60 0.65 -4.82
N GLY A 54 -27.45 -0.02 -4.02
CA GLY A 54 -26.99 -0.89 -2.93
C GLY A 54 -26.69 -0.12 -1.63
N ASP A 55 -27.05 1.16 -1.53
CA ASP A 55 -26.84 2.00 -0.35
C ASP A 55 -27.97 1.82 0.67
N GLU A 56 -27.62 1.47 1.89
CA GLU A 56 -28.53 1.23 3.03
C GLU A 56 -28.93 2.51 3.77
N LYS A 57 -28.11 3.56 3.65
CA LYS A 57 -28.30 4.82 4.36
C LYS A 57 -29.35 5.73 3.70
N THR A 58 -29.68 5.47 2.43
CA THR A 58 -30.66 6.27 1.71
C THR A 58 -32.05 6.09 2.32
N CYS A 59 -32.65 7.18 2.78
CA CYS A 59 -34.03 7.17 3.25
C CYS A 59 -35.00 7.06 2.07
N LEU A 60 -35.75 5.97 2.01
CA LEU A 60 -36.77 5.71 0.97
C LEU A 60 -38.19 5.93 1.47
N ILE A 61 -38.36 6.39 2.71
CA ILE A 61 -39.68 6.74 3.28
C ILE A 61 -40.22 8.01 2.59
N ASN A 62 -41.48 8.01 2.21
CA ASN A 62 -42.16 9.20 1.64
C ASN A 62 -41.97 10.41 2.58
N GLN A 63 -41.79 11.60 2.01
CA GLN A 63 -41.51 12.80 2.79
C GLN A 63 -42.67 13.18 3.75
N ASN A 64 -43.90 12.81 3.41
CA ASN A 64 -45.11 13.09 4.20
C ASN A 64 -45.38 11.98 5.25
N CYS A 65 -44.60 10.88 5.25
CA CYS A 65 -44.80 9.73 6.12
C CYS A 65 -43.70 9.60 7.15
N ASN A 66 -44.00 9.10 8.34
CA ASN A 66 -43.02 8.77 9.38
C ASN A 66 -42.49 7.36 9.23
N SER A 67 -43.18 6.49 8.52
CA SER A 67 -42.79 5.11 8.32
C SER A 67 -43.10 4.64 6.91
N SER A 68 -42.44 3.57 6.50
CA SER A 68 -42.75 2.84 5.28
C SER A 68 -42.94 1.36 5.59
N TYR A 69 -43.85 0.75 4.84
CA TYR A 69 -44.15 -0.68 4.90
C TYR A 69 -44.06 -1.26 3.50
N GLY A 70 -43.42 -2.41 3.36
CA GLY A 70 -43.36 -3.19 2.14
C GLY A 70 -43.63 -4.66 2.43
N GLU A 71 -44.50 -5.27 1.63
CA GLU A 71 -44.81 -6.69 1.63
C GLU A 71 -44.56 -7.24 0.25
N LEU A 72 -43.80 -8.31 0.17
CA LEU A 72 -43.37 -8.95 -1.07
C LEU A 72 -43.70 -10.44 -1.00
N HIS A 73 -44.54 -10.94 -1.93
CA HIS A 73 -44.74 -12.37 -2.07
C HIS A 73 -43.87 -12.87 -3.23
N PHE A 74 -43.10 -13.93 -2.96
CA PHE A 74 -42.28 -14.53 -3.98
C PHE A 74 -42.21 -16.06 -3.86
N THR A 75 -41.99 -16.71 -4.97
CA THR A 75 -41.69 -18.14 -5.03
C THR A 75 -40.19 -18.33 -5.18
N ASP A 76 -39.59 -19.14 -4.33
CA ASP A 76 -38.17 -19.47 -4.40
C ASP A 76 -37.85 -20.47 -5.52
N ASN A 77 -36.57 -20.81 -5.70
CA ASN A 77 -36.12 -21.78 -6.72
C ASN A 77 -36.57 -23.22 -6.45
N THR A 78 -37.09 -23.51 -5.25
CA THR A 78 -37.66 -24.83 -4.92
C THR A 78 -39.16 -24.90 -5.17
N GLY A 79 -39.79 -23.82 -5.59
CA GLY A 79 -41.24 -23.70 -5.82
C GLY A 79 -42.04 -23.35 -4.56
N ARG A 80 -41.37 -22.99 -3.46
CA ARG A 80 -42.01 -22.63 -2.19
C ARG A 80 -42.37 -21.15 -2.19
N ASN A 81 -43.60 -20.82 -1.77
CA ASN A 81 -44.06 -19.47 -1.63
C ASN A 81 -43.67 -18.86 -0.28
N HIS A 82 -43.25 -17.60 -0.32
CA HIS A 82 -42.81 -16.82 0.84
C HIS A 82 -43.48 -15.47 0.88
N VAL A 83 -43.69 -14.96 2.08
CA VAL A 83 -44.18 -13.61 2.36
C VAL A 83 -43.12 -12.87 3.16
N LEU A 84 -42.51 -11.86 2.56
CA LEU A 84 -41.51 -11.02 3.19
C LEU A 84 -42.14 -9.66 3.53
N ILE A 85 -41.98 -9.25 4.79
CA ILE A 85 -42.46 -7.94 5.27
C ILE A 85 -41.26 -7.15 5.74
N ARG A 86 -41.13 -5.90 5.28
CA ARG A 86 -40.14 -4.93 5.75
C ARG A 86 -40.82 -3.61 6.09
N GLY A 87 -40.66 -3.21 7.36
CA GLY A 87 -41.05 -1.88 7.83
C GLY A 87 -39.85 -1.05 8.22
N LYS A 88 -39.86 0.23 7.94
CA LYS A 88 -38.88 1.21 8.43
C LYS A 88 -39.59 2.40 9.06
N ASP A 89 -39.09 2.85 10.19
CA ASP A 89 -39.51 4.03 10.90
C ASP A 89 -38.44 5.11 10.82
N ARG A 90 -38.82 6.35 10.51
CA ARG A 90 -37.88 7.48 10.36
C ARG A 90 -37.36 7.97 11.69
N ILE A 91 -38.19 7.89 12.74
CA ILE A 91 -37.92 8.46 14.06
C ILE A 91 -37.26 7.44 14.98
N ASN A 92 -37.75 6.21 14.97
CA ASN A 92 -37.32 5.18 15.88
C ASN A 92 -36.97 3.86 15.17
N SER A 93 -35.69 3.60 15.00
CA SER A 93 -35.20 2.37 14.35
C SER A 93 -35.59 1.07 15.08
N LYS A 94 -35.97 1.13 16.37
CA LYS A 94 -36.48 -0.03 17.11
C LYS A 94 -37.83 -0.50 16.57
N ASN A 95 -38.56 0.35 15.86
CA ASN A 95 -39.81 0.01 15.20
C ASN A 95 -39.61 -0.62 13.81
N ASN A 96 -38.37 -0.82 13.37
CA ASN A 96 -38.10 -1.49 12.11
C ASN A 96 -38.54 -2.95 12.18
N ILE A 97 -39.17 -3.43 11.14
CA ILE A 97 -39.68 -4.80 11.02
C ILE A 97 -38.96 -5.48 9.86
N LEU A 98 -38.56 -6.73 10.06
CA LEU A 98 -38.15 -7.64 9.01
C LEU A 98 -38.65 -9.04 9.33
N GLN A 99 -39.64 -9.51 8.59
CA GLN A 99 -40.28 -10.79 8.82
C GLN A 99 -40.36 -11.59 7.51
N LEU A 100 -40.11 -12.89 7.64
CA LEU A 100 -40.32 -13.86 6.58
C LEU A 100 -41.29 -14.93 7.10
N ASP A 101 -42.39 -15.15 6.39
CA ASP A 101 -43.42 -16.13 6.73
C ASP A 101 -43.93 -15.98 8.18
N GLY A 102 -44.10 -14.72 8.62
CA GLY A 102 -44.57 -14.36 9.95
C GLY A 102 -43.50 -14.45 11.07
N LYS A 103 -42.24 -14.80 10.76
CA LYS A 103 -41.15 -14.88 11.74
C LYS A 103 -40.15 -13.74 11.53
N ASN A 104 -39.67 -13.16 12.63
CA ASN A 104 -38.59 -12.20 12.57
C ASN A 104 -37.32 -12.85 12.03
N VAL A 105 -36.67 -12.21 11.05
CA VAL A 105 -35.44 -12.68 10.42
C VAL A 105 -34.41 -11.57 10.36
N THR A 106 -33.16 -11.94 10.15
CA THR A 106 -32.06 -11.02 9.88
C THR A 106 -31.85 -10.83 8.37
N GLN A 107 -31.17 -9.73 7.99
CA GLN A 107 -30.80 -9.55 6.58
C GLN A 107 -29.90 -10.68 6.07
N MET A 108 -29.10 -11.28 6.94
CA MET A 108 -28.21 -12.38 6.60
C MET A 108 -28.97 -13.64 6.21
N GLU A 109 -30.08 -13.96 6.88
CA GLU A 109 -30.94 -15.12 6.55
C GLU A 109 -31.58 -14.98 5.17
N LEU A 110 -31.87 -13.73 4.72
CA LEU A 110 -32.40 -13.48 3.39
C LEU A 110 -31.36 -13.71 2.26
N THR A 111 -30.06 -13.77 2.57
CA THR A 111 -29.03 -14.00 1.54
C THR A 111 -29.20 -15.34 0.82
N SER A 112 -29.79 -16.32 1.48
CA SER A 112 -30.11 -17.63 0.87
C SER A 112 -30.98 -17.49 -0.38
N PHE A 113 -31.84 -16.47 -0.48
CA PHE A 113 -32.75 -16.27 -1.60
C PHE A 113 -32.11 -15.50 -2.77
N TYR A 114 -31.19 -14.58 -2.52
CA TYR A 114 -30.57 -13.75 -3.56
C TYR A 114 -29.06 -13.98 -3.72
N LYS A 115 -28.46 -14.87 -2.93
CA LYS A 115 -27.04 -15.29 -2.93
C LYS A 115 -26.07 -14.16 -2.63
N ASP A 116 -26.02 -13.15 -3.45
CA ASP A 116 -25.11 -12.02 -3.37
C ASP A 116 -25.85 -10.73 -3.76
N LYS A 117 -25.66 -9.68 -2.96
CA LYS A 117 -26.32 -8.38 -3.15
C LYS A 117 -25.94 -7.71 -4.47
N LYS A 118 -24.63 -7.72 -4.82
CA LYS A 118 -24.16 -7.10 -6.07
C LYS A 118 -24.65 -7.87 -7.29
N LEU A 119 -24.62 -9.20 -7.21
CA LEU A 119 -25.16 -10.08 -8.26
C LEU A 119 -26.65 -9.81 -8.48
N PHE A 120 -27.45 -9.87 -7.40
CA PHE A 120 -28.89 -9.67 -7.49
C PHE A 120 -29.23 -8.30 -8.08
N LEU A 121 -28.54 -7.24 -7.62
CA LEU A 121 -28.73 -5.89 -8.18
C LEU A 121 -28.33 -5.81 -9.65
N SER A 122 -27.29 -6.53 -10.08
CA SER A 122 -26.86 -6.55 -11.48
C SER A 122 -27.85 -7.28 -12.41
N ILE A 123 -28.66 -8.16 -11.84
CA ILE A 123 -29.71 -8.89 -12.59
C ILE A 123 -31.01 -8.10 -12.59
N ILE A 124 -31.51 -7.74 -11.40
CA ILE A 124 -32.80 -7.07 -11.30
C ILE A 124 -32.80 -5.63 -11.83
N ASN A 125 -31.65 -4.96 -11.75
CA ASN A 125 -31.41 -3.63 -12.31
C ASN A 125 -30.21 -3.69 -13.27
N PRO A 126 -30.38 -4.09 -14.52
CA PRO A 126 -29.27 -4.38 -15.45
C PRO A 126 -28.25 -3.24 -15.58
N LEU A 127 -28.69 -1.98 -15.52
CA LEU A 127 -27.80 -0.83 -15.57
C LEU A 127 -26.88 -0.69 -14.33
N PHE A 128 -27.21 -1.36 -13.21
CA PHE A 128 -26.38 -1.32 -12.02
C PHE A 128 -24.95 -1.80 -12.29
N PHE A 129 -24.79 -2.90 -13.03
CA PHE A 129 -23.50 -3.44 -13.40
C PHE A 129 -22.69 -2.48 -14.30
N LEU A 130 -23.32 -1.95 -15.35
CA LEU A 130 -22.64 -1.05 -16.29
C LEU A 130 -22.22 0.29 -15.66
N ASN A 131 -22.94 0.74 -14.64
CA ASN A 131 -22.62 1.98 -13.90
C ASN A 131 -21.50 1.80 -12.87
N LYS A 132 -20.97 0.59 -12.70
CA LYS A 132 -19.82 0.33 -11.82
C LYS A 132 -18.51 0.67 -12.52
N LYS A 133 -17.47 0.93 -11.70
CA LYS A 133 -16.11 1.10 -12.22
C LYS A 133 -15.60 -0.21 -12.85
N PRO A 134 -14.73 -0.15 -13.86
CA PRO A 134 -14.20 -1.34 -14.53
C PRO A 134 -13.64 -2.39 -13.56
N ALA A 135 -12.96 -1.98 -12.51
CA ALA A 135 -12.43 -2.89 -11.49
C ALA A 135 -13.54 -3.65 -10.72
N GLU A 136 -14.65 -2.97 -10.38
CA GLU A 136 -15.79 -3.60 -9.71
C GLU A 136 -16.58 -4.52 -10.66
N GLN A 137 -16.65 -4.14 -11.94
CA GLN A 137 -17.26 -4.97 -13.00
C GLN A 137 -16.45 -6.26 -13.17
N LYS A 138 -15.12 -6.14 -13.27
CA LYS A 138 -14.21 -7.28 -13.35
C LYS A 138 -14.37 -8.21 -12.15
N GLU A 139 -14.31 -7.69 -10.92
CA GLU A 139 -14.48 -8.47 -9.70
C GLU A 139 -15.78 -9.30 -9.72
N LEU A 140 -16.88 -8.69 -10.17
CA LEU A 140 -18.16 -9.37 -10.23
C LEU A 140 -18.19 -10.46 -11.29
N VAL A 141 -17.64 -10.19 -12.47
CA VAL A 141 -17.55 -11.19 -13.56
C VAL A 141 -16.66 -12.35 -13.15
N ASP A 142 -15.47 -12.09 -12.60
CA ASP A 142 -14.53 -13.11 -12.13
C ASP A 142 -15.14 -14.02 -11.07
N LYS A 143 -15.89 -13.45 -10.12
CA LYS A 143 -16.53 -14.17 -9.02
C LYS A 143 -17.55 -15.21 -9.51
N TYR A 144 -18.24 -14.96 -10.62
CA TYR A 144 -19.34 -15.80 -11.10
C TYR A 144 -19.01 -16.59 -12.36
N LEU A 145 -17.90 -16.28 -13.02
CA LEU A 145 -17.38 -17.20 -14.03
C LEU A 145 -16.93 -18.50 -13.34
N ALA A 146 -17.34 -19.63 -13.89
CA ALA A 146 -16.98 -20.94 -13.36
C ALA A 146 -15.46 -21.08 -13.22
N ASP A 147 -15.00 -21.72 -12.14
CA ASP A 147 -13.59 -22.06 -12.00
C ASP A 147 -13.21 -23.06 -13.10
N ILE A 148 -12.33 -22.61 -13.97
CA ILE A 148 -11.76 -23.45 -15.02
C ILE A 148 -10.52 -24.12 -14.43
N SER A 149 -10.41 -25.44 -14.61
CA SER A 149 -9.24 -26.17 -14.18
C SER A 149 -8.00 -25.76 -15.01
N PRO A 150 -6.79 -25.81 -14.45
CA PRO A 150 -5.57 -25.63 -15.23
C PRO A 150 -5.49 -26.51 -16.46
N LYS A 151 -6.09 -27.71 -16.42
CA LYS A 151 -6.18 -28.61 -17.58
C LYS A 151 -7.03 -28.01 -18.70
N GLU A 152 -8.18 -27.42 -18.40
CA GLU A 152 -9.02 -26.77 -19.41
C GLU A 152 -8.29 -25.55 -20.04
N ILE A 153 -7.43 -24.86 -19.27
CA ILE A 153 -6.57 -23.79 -19.80
C ILE A 153 -5.55 -24.41 -20.78
N PHE A 154 -4.86 -25.47 -20.35
CA PHE A 154 -3.88 -26.16 -21.18
C PHE A 154 -4.52 -26.68 -22.49
N ASP A 155 -5.70 -27.30 -22.40
CA ASP A 155 -6.45 -27.79 -23.54
C ASP A 155 -6.94 -26.66 -24.47
N SER A 156 -7.04 -25.42 -23.97
CA SER A 156 -7.41 -24.23 -24.76
C SER A 156 -6.24 -23.60 -25.52
N LEU A 157 -4.99 -23.95 -25.16
CA LEU A 157 -3.79 -23.50 -25.86
C LEU A 157 -3.71 -24.15 -27.25
N ASP A 158 -3.06 -23.46 -28.17
CA ASP A 158 -2.76 -24.11 -29.46
C ASP A 158 -1.73 -25.24 -29.30
N LYS A 159 -1.66 -26.12 -30.28
CA LYS A 159 -0.79 -27.30 -30.23
C LYS A 159 0.70 -26.95 -30.13
N GLU A 160 1.11 -25.83 -30.66
CA GLU A 160 2.49 -25.36 -30.58
C GLU A 160 2.85 -24.95 -29.14
N GLN A 161 1.98 -24.20 -28.50
CA GLN A 161 2.12 -23.81 -27.10
C GLN A 161 2.09 -25.02 -26.16
N GLN A 162 1.16 -25.96 -26.38
CA GLN A 162 1.12 -27.23 -25.62
C GLN A 162 2.42 -28.01 -25.77
N ASN A 163 2.94 -28.13 -26.99
CA ASN A 163 4.17 -28.88 -27.27
C ASN A 163 5.39 -28.23 -26.61
N ILE A 164 5.50 -26.91 -26.63
CA ILE A 164 6.58 -26.17 -25.94
C ILE A 164 6.56 -26.47 -24.43
N LEU A 165 5.38 -26.46 -23.83
CA LEU A 165 5.23 -26.78 -22.41
C LEU A 165 5.59 -28.23 -22.09
N LEU A 166 5.11 -29.18 -22.93
CA LEU A 166 5.40 -30.61 -22.76
C LEU A 166 6.89 -30.88 -22.95
N GLN A 167 7.53 -30.36 -23.99
CA GLN A 167 8.97 -30.55 -24.22
C GLN A 167 9.84 -30.05 -23.09
N LYS A 168 9.46 -28.94 -22.47
CA LYS A 168 10.23 -28.34 -21.38
C LYS A 168 10.07 -29.10 -20.07
N TYR A 169 8.86 -29.47 -19.70
CA TYR A 169 8.53 -29.91 -18.34
C TYR A 169 8.18 -31.42 -18.26
N TYR A 170 7.68 -32.04 -19.32
CA TYR A 170 7.34 -33.45 -19.31
C TYR A 170 8.56 -34.29 -19.71
N LYS A 171 9.05 -35.14 -18.81
CA LYS A 171 10.28 -35.94 -18.99
C LYS A 171 10.07 -37.44 -18.84
N ASP A 172 8.81 -37.88 -18.66
CA ASP A 172 8.51 -39.29 -18.50
C ASP A 172 8.63 -40.05 -19.82
N GLU A 173 8.92 -41.37 -19.74
CA GLU A 173 9.04 -42.25 -20.90
C GLU A 173 7.69 -42.52 -21.61
N LYS A 174 6.57 -42.45 -20.84
CA LYS A 174 5.23 -42.54 -21.40
C LYS A 174 4.86 -41.27 -22.14
N LYS A 175 4.19 -41.39 -23.28
CA LYS A 175 3.64 -40.21 -23.94
C LYS A 175 2.56 -39.56 -23.09
N PHE A 176 2.51 -38.25 -23.10
CA PHE A 176 1.54 -37.49 -22.30
C PHE A 176 0.08 -37.88 -22.60
N GLU A 177 -0.22 -38.20 -23.86
CA GLU A 177 -1.54 -38.65 -24.30
C GLU A 177 -1.93 -40.06 -23.79
N GLU A 178 -0.95 -40.84 -23.34
CA GLU A 178 -1.16 -42.19 -22.79
C GLU A 178 -1.45 -42.16 -21.27
N LEU A 179 -1.35 -40.98 -20.63
CA LEU A 179 -1.67 -40.80 -19.24
C LEU A 179 -3.19 -40.74 -19.02
N THR A 180 -3.62 -41.20 -17.85
CA THR A 180 -5.02 -40.99 -17.40
C THR A 180 -5.31 -39.52 -17.24
N GLU A 181 -6.56 -39.11 -17.33
CA GLU A 181 -7.01 -37.73 -17.17
C GLU A 181 -6.57 -37.14 -15.81
N LYS A 182 -6.56 -37.96 -14.76
CA LYS A 182 -6.09 -37.55 -13.42
C LYS A 182 -4.59 -37.29 -13.39
N GLU A 183 -3.79 -38.13 -14.07
CA GLU A 183 -2.33 -37.94 -14.15
C GLU A 183 -1.98 -36.72 -14.99
N GLN A 184 -2.66 -36.54 -16.15
CA GLN A 184 -2.52 -35.30 -16.94
C GLN A 184 -2.87 -34.06 -16.14
N THR A 185 -3.99 -34.09 -15.41
CA THR A 185 -4.43 -32.96 -14.57
C THR A 185 -3.42 -32.65 -13.46
N ASN A 186 -2.91 -33.65 -12.78
CA ASN A 186 -1.88 -33.47 -11.73
C ASN A 186 -0.58 -32.90 -12.31
N PHE A 187 -0.12 -33.45 -13.44
CA PHE A 187 1.07 -32.94 -14.12
C PHE A 187 0.89 -31.48 -14.52
N ILE A 188 -0.23 -31.12 -15.13
CA ILE A 188 -0.50 -29.74 -15.57
C ILE A 188 -0.58 -28.80 -14.40
N ASN A 189 -1.22 -29.17 -13.29
CA ASN A 189 -1.29 -28.36 -12.08
C ASN A 189 0.10 -28.08 -11.51
N LEU A 190 0.97 -29.10 -11.45
CA LEU A 190 2.35 -28.96 -10.99
C LEU A 190 3.19 -28.15 -12.00
N THR A 191 3.01 -28.37 -13.29
CA THR A 191 3.76 -27.70 -14.35
C THR A 191 3.43 -26.21 -14.40
N MET A 192 2.15 -25.84 -14.33
CA MET A 192 1.75 -24.42 -14.26
C MET A 192 2.34 -23.73 -13.05
N PHE A 193 2.36 -24.39 -11.90
CA PHE A 193 3.01 -23.88 -10.69
C PHE A 193 4.53 -23.73 -10.87
N ASN A 194 5.19 -24.72 -11.48
CA ASN A 194 6.63 -24.70 -11.73
C ASN A 194 7.04 -23.64 -12.78
N ILE A 195 6.19 -23.36 -13.77
CA ILE A 195 6.44 -22.27 -14.72
C ILE A 195 6.54 -20.93 -13.99
N PHE A 196 5.64 -20.66 -13.04
CA PHE A 196 5.71 -19.47 -12.22
C PHE A 196 6.96 -19.45 -11.35
N LEU A 197 7.33 -20.57 -10.76
CA LEU A 197 8.54 -20.71 -9.95
C LEU A 197 9.81 -20.50 -10.78
N ASP A 198 9.94 -21.14 -11.94
CA ASP A 198 11.14 -21.04 -12.78
C ASP A 198 11.46 -19.61 -13.22
N ILE A 199 10.45 -18.82 -13.53
CA ILE A 199 10.65 -17.45 -14.01
C ILE A 199 11.01 -16.50 -12.87
N SER A 200 10.49 -16.75 -11.68
CA SER A 200 10.77 -15.96 -10.47
C SER A 200 12.04 -16.43 -9.73
N TYR A 201 12.43 -17.70 -9.90
CA TYR A 201 13.47 -18.36 -9.10
C TYR A 201 14.90 -18.00 -9.49
N TYR A 202 15.16 -17.60 -10.72
CA TYR A 202 16.50 -17.45 -11.26
C TYR A 202 17.35 -16.34 -10.61
N ASN A 203 16.76 -15.39 -9.90
CA ASN A 203 17.46 -14.25 -9.32
C ASN A 203 17.06 -13.88 -7.89
N LEU A 204 16.39 -14.76 -7.17
CA LEU A 204 16.06 -14.53 -5.78
C LEU A 204 17.13 -15.07 -4.84
N SER A 205 17.34 -14.40 -3.71
CA SER A 205 18.14 -14.92 -2.61
C SER A 205 17.54 -16.22 -2.06
N GLU A 206 18.33 -17.06 -1.41
CA GLU A 206 17.82 -18.30 -0.79
C GLU A 206 16.75 -18.02 0.30
N GLU A 207 16.75 -16.83 0.90
CA GLU A 207 15.71 -16.38 1.83
C GLU A 207 14.41 -16.06 1.10
N ASP A 208 14.49 -15.41 -0.06
CA ASP A 208 13.33 -15.12 -0.90
C ASP A 208 12.74 -16.39 -1.54
N LYS A 209 13.56 -17.38 -1.85
CA LYS A 209 13.11 -18.70 -2.31
C LYS A 209 12.27 -19.43 -1.27
N LYS A 210 12.62 -19.32 0.04
CA LYS A 210 11.81 -19.88 1.13
C LYS A 210 10.46 -19.17 1.29
N LEU A 211 10.41 -17.87 1.05
CA LEU A 211 9.16 -17.10 1.04
C LEU A 211 8.23 -17.54 -0.09
N LEU A 212 8.78 -18.01 -1.21
CA LEU A 212 8.03 -18.50 -2.37
C LEU A 212 7.43 -19.91 -2.16
N GLU A 213 7.95 -20.73 -1.25
CA GLU A 213 7.37 -22.03 -0.90
C GLU A 213 5.95 -21.92 -0.33
N GLY A 214 5.55 -20.75 0.17
CA GLY A 214 4.21 -20.43 0.68
C GLY A 214 3.33 -19.63 -0.28
N MET A 215 3.70 -19.49 -1.57
CA MET A 215 2.97 -18.63 -2.50
C MET A 215 1.51 -19.00 -2.71
N PRO A 216 0.63 -17.99 -2.85
CA PRO A 216 -0.77 -18.20 -3.16
C PRO A 216 -0.92 -18.89 -4.50
N LYS A 217 -1.82 -19.86 -4.56
CA LYS A 217 -2.09 -20.71 -5.72
C LYS A 217 -2.81 -19.99 -6.86
N ASP A 218 -3.12 -18.68 -6.73
CA ASP A 218 -3.84 -17.93 -7.74
C ASP A 218 -2.92 -16.94 -8.50
N ILE A 219 -3.13 -16.84 -9.79
CA ILE A 219 -2.35 -15.98 -10.69
C ILE A 219 -2.48 -14.49 -10.38
N PRO A 220 -3.66 -13.94 -10.06
CA PRO A 220 -3.81 -12.53 -9.71
C PRO A 220 -3.00 -12.11 -8.49
N THR A 221 -2.99 -12.92 -7.43
CA THR A 221 -2.18 -12.66 -6.24
C THR A 221 -0.69 -12.69 -6.56
N PHE A 222 -0.24 -13.67 -7.36
CA PHE A 222 1.14 -13.73 -7.82
C PHE A 222 1.55 -12.48 -8.62
N ILE A 223 0.72 -12.01 -9.55
CA ILE A 223 0.97 -10.76 -10.29
C ILE A 223 1.05 -9.55 -9.34
N SER A 224 0.20 -9.50 -8.31
CA SER A 224 0.22 -8.44 -7.30
C SER A 224 1.53 -8.43 -6.51
N GLU A 225 2.03 -9.60 -6.13
CA GLU A 225 3.32 -9.76 -5.43
C GLU A 225 4.50 -9.36 -6.32
N LEU A 226 4.51 -9.78 -7.60
CA LEU A 226 5.51 -9.32 -8.56
C LEU A 226 5.53 -7.79 -8.69
N ASN A 227 4.37 -7.14 -8.73
CA ASN A 227 4.27 -5.68 -8.75
C ASN A 227 4.83 -5.04 -7.49
N SER A 228 4.56 -5.62 -6.32
CA SER A 228 5.10 -5.16 -5.04
C SER A 228 6.63 -5.26 -5.00
N ASN A 229 7.18 -6.39 -5.43
CA ASN A 229 8.61 -6.64 -5.49
C ASN A 229 9.34 -5.72 -6.48
N ILE A 230 8.73 -5.45 -7.65
CA ILE A 230 9.24 -4.46 -8.60
C ILE A 230 9.32 -3.08 -7.96
N LYS A 231 8.24 -2.60 -7.32
CA LYS A 231 8.23 -1.29 -6.65
C LYS A 231 9.26 -1.19 -5.53
N MET A 232 9.43 -2.26 -4.75
CA MET A 232 10.42 -2.30 -3.69
C MET A 232 11.85 -2.21 -4.26
N SER A 233 12.14 -2.94 -5.33
CA SER A 233 13.43 -2.87 -6.02
C SER A 233 13.68 -1.49 -6.65
N GLU A 234 12.67 -0.87 -7.25
CA GLU A 234 12.75 0.50 -7.79
C GLU A 234 13.01 1.54 -6.68
N SER A 235 12.39 1.39 -5.51
CA SER A 235 12.65 2.24 -4.34
C SER A 235 14.09 2.07 -3.84
N THR A 236 14.60 0.84 -3.81
CA THR A 236 16.00 0.56 -3.42
C THR A 236 16.98 1.20 -4.39
N ILE A 237 16.73 1.11 -5.71
CA ILE A 237 17.55 1.79 -6.72
C ILE A 237 17.53 3.31 -6.52
N SER A 238 16.40 3.90 -6.20
CA SER A 238 16.31 5.34 -5.90
C SER A 238 17.18 5.72 -4.70
N SER A 239 17.16 4.92 -3.64
CA SER A 239 18.03 5.11 -2.46
C SER A 239 19.51 4.97 -2.81
N LEU A 240 19.87 3.96 -3.62
CA LEU A 240 21.26 3.76 -4.07
C LEU A 240 21.75 4.91 -4.95
N ASN A 241 20.90 5.46 -5.82
CA ASN A 241 21.24 6.65 -6.61
C ASN A 241 21.58 7.85 -5.70
N GLY A 242 20.83 8.08 -4.64
CA GLY A 242 21.15 9.13 -3.66
C GLY A 242 22.50 8.91 -2.96
N LYS A 243 22.81 7.65 -2.60
CA LYS A 243 24.13 7.30 -2.01
C LYS A 243 25.27 7.49 -3.01
N ILE A 244 25.07 7.12 -4.28
CA ILE A 244 26.05 7.30 -5.35
C ILE A 244 26.30 8.80 -5.56
N GLU A 245 25.26 9.61 -5.64
CA GLU A 245 25.39 11.07 -5.82
C GLU A 245 26.15 11.72 -4.65
N TYR A 246 25.87 11.31 -3.42
CA TYR A 246 26.59 11.77 -2.24
C TYR A 246 28.08 11.35 -2.28
N ALA A 247 28.37 10.09 -2.63
CA ALA A 247 29.75 9.60 -2.75
C ALA A 247 30.48 10.29 -3.91
N GLN A 248 29.82 10.57 -5.02
CA GLN A 248 30.40 11.33 -6.14
C GLN A 248 30.76 12.77 -5.76
N LYS A 249 29.94 13.45 -4.97
CA LYS A 249 30.28 14.77 -4.45
C LYS A 249 31.53 14.72 -3.60
N LYS A 250 31.66 13.74 -2.71
CA LYS A 250 32.90 13.54 -1.92
C LYS A 250 34.10 13.17 -2.77
N ALA A 251 33.93 12.27 -3.72
CA ALA A 251 35.02 11.82 -4.60
C ALA A 251 35.59 12.91 -5.51
N ASN A 252 34.78 13.95 -5.79
CA ASN A 252 35.16 15.10 -6.63
C ASN A 252 35.67 16.31 -5.80
N GLU A 253 35.82 16.17 -4.49
CA GLU A 253 36.42 17.22 -3.67
C GLU A 253 37.90 17.38 -4.03
N GLU A 254 38.35 18.64 -4.15
CA GLU A 254 39.74 18.94 -4.39
C GLU A 254 40.60 18.56 -3.17
N VAL A 255 41.70 17.91 -3.43
CA VAL A 255 42.72 17.60 -2.43
C VAL A 255 43.81 18.63 -2.52
N PRO A 256 44.07 19.40 -1.46
CA PRO A 256 45.20 20.34 -1.46
C PRO A 256 46.52 19.58 -1.58
N GLU A 257 47.53 20.24 -2.11
CA GLU A 257 48.88 19.67 -2.22
C GLU A 257 49.57 19.59 -0.84
N ILE A 258 50.39 18.57 -0.66
CA ILE A 258 51.25 18.43 0.51
C ILE A 258 52.29 19.54 0.48
N THR A 259 52.53 20.20 1.61
CA THR A 259 53.47 21.30 1.74
C THR A 259 54.75 20.83 2.45
N GLU A 260 55.89 21.14 1.90
CA GLU A 260 57.16 20.85 2.52
C GLU A 260 57.58 22.01 3.44
N PHE A 261 58.28 21.66 4.54
CA PHE A 261 58.84 22.65 5.46
C PHE A 261 60.20 23.13 4.91
N GLU A 262 60.22 24.26 4.22
CA GLU A 262 61.41 24.84 3.54
C GLU A 262 62.46 25.36 4.50
N LYS A 263 62.13 25.65 5.78
CA LYS A 263 63.02 26.29 6.75
C LYS A 263 63.71 25.32 7.69
N LYS A 264 63.90 24.06 7.31
CA LYS A 264 64.52 23.03 8.13
C LYS A 264 65.96 23.31 8.46
N GLU A 265 66.72 23.89 7.50
CA GLU A 265 68.11 24.29 7.71
C GLU A 265 68.21 25.48 8.67
N GLU A 266 67.33 26.47 8.55
CA GLU A 266 67.27 27.64 9.43
C GLU A 266 67.00 27.22 10.88
N LEU A 267 66.10 26.26 11.12
CA LEU A 267 65.81 25.68 12.43
C LEU A 267 67.04 24.93 12.98
N MET A 268 67.74 24.20 12.15
CA MET A 268 68.95 23.46 12.59
C MET A 268 70.05 24.42 13.01
N LEU A 269 70.32 25.47 12.21
CA LEU A 269 71.32 26.52 12.55
C LEU A 269 70.97 27.25 13.83
N ALA A 270 69.70 27.62 14.03
CA ALA A 270 69.25 28.30 15.26
C ALA A 270 69.45 27.43 16.49
N ARG A 271 69.21 26.08 16.40
CA ARG A 271 69.50 25.13 17.46
C ARG A 271 70.99 25.03 17.80
N GLN A 272 71.86 25.01 16.77
CA GLN A 272 73.31 24.98 16.97
C GLN A 272 73.82 26.27 17.60
N GLU A 273 73.30 27.44 17.20
CA GLU A 273 73.62 28.73 17.81
C GLU A 273 73.20 28.78 19.28
N LEU A 274 72.03 28.23 19.61
CA LEU A 274 71.54 28.17 21.00
C LEU A 274 72.46 27.28 21.87
N ASP A 275 72.87 26.12 21.34
CA ASP A 275 73.82 25.21 22.04
C ASP A 275 75.18 25.88 22.27
N PHE A 276 75.71 26.61 21.31
CA PHE A 276 76.92 27.37 21.45
C PHE A 276 76.85 28.48 22.54
N LEU A 277 75.75 29.23 22.55
CA LEU A 277 75.48 30.28 23.55
C LEU A 277 75.26 29.72 24.97
N ASN A 278 74.75 28.50 25.10
CA ASN A 278 74.47 27.83 26.37
C ASN A 278 75.72 27.21 27.05
N ASN A 279 76.83 27.02 26.33
CA ASN A 279 78.03 26.43 26.91
C ASN A 279 78.88 27.29 27.87
N ASN A 280 78.29 28.46 28.40
CA ASN A 280 78.86 29.26 29.49
C ASN A 280 78.05 29.05 30.77
N ASP A 281 78.68 28.52 31.84
CA ASP A 281 78.03 27.92 33.01
C ASP A 281 76.92 28.72 33.74
N GLU A 282 77.04 30.05 33.86
CA GLU A 282 76.07 30.86 34.64
C GLU A 282 74.81 31.21 33.84
N ILE A 283 74.96 31.46 32.55
CA ILE A 283 73.81 31.77 31.67
C ILE A 283 72.97 30.49 31.43
N VAL A 284 73.68 29.36 31.33
CA VAL A 284 73.04 28.03 31.16
C VAL A 284 72.14 27.69 32.36
N LYS A 285 72.58 27.96 33.55
CA LYS A 285 71.76 27.68 34.77
C LYS A 285 70.47 28.50 34.83
N LYS A 286 70.50 29.78 34.49
CA LYS A 286 69.32 30.63 34.48
C LYS A 286 68.36 30.23 33.39
N GLU A 287 68.87 29.95 32.22
CA GLU A 287 68.03 29.62 31.06
C GLU A 287 67.42 28.23 31.16
N ASN A 288 68.16 27.24 31.69
CA ASN A 288 67.59 25.92 31.98
C ASN A 288 66.45 26.05 33.02
N GLN A 289 66.61 26.91 34.01
CA GLN A 289 65.56 27.14 35.01
C GLN A 289 64.31 27.83 34.39
N LYS A 290 64.51 28.74 33.43
CA LYS A 290 63.39 29.36 32.66
C LYS A 290 62.63 28.34 31.88
N GLN A 291 63.31 27.43 31.17
CA GLN A 291 62.69 26.34 30.39
C GLN A 291 61.85 25.40 31.25
N ILE A 292 62.35 25.06 32.42
CA ILE A 292 61.62 24.21 33.38
C ILE A 292 60.30 24.87 33.72
N VAL A 293 60.30 26.16 34.05
CA VAL A 293 59.09 26.92 34.40
C VAL A 293 58.13 26.99 33.20
N GLU A 294 58.58 27.36 31.99
CA GLU A 294 57.73 27.45 30.79
C GLU A 294 57.10 26.09 30.42
N THR A 295 57.89 24.99 30.58
CA THR A 295 57.38 23.64 30.32
C THR A 295 56.27 23.26 31.32
N MET A 296 56.44 23.63 32.59
CA MET A 296 55.43 23.39 33.60
C MET A 296 54.16 24.19 33.34
N GLU A 297 54.26 25.46 32.99
CA GLU A 297 53.13 26.33 32.63
C GLU A 297 52.31 25.74 31.48
N LYS A 298 52.99 25.26 30.41
CA LYS A 298 52.36 24.60 29.28
C LYS A 298 51.63 23.33 29.69
N ASN A 299 52.27 22.45 30.45
CA ASN A 299 51.67 21.20 30.91
C ASN A 299 50.45 21.43 31.79
N ILE A 300 50.47 22.51 32.61
CA ILE A 300 49.32 22.92 33.41
C ILE A 300 48.18 23.36 32.48
N LEU A 301 48.45 24.18 31.46
CA LEU A 301 47.45 24.67 30.50
C LEU A 301 46.81 23.53 29.72
N ASP A 302 47.64 22.55 29.26
CA ASP A 302 47.15 21.38 28.55
C ASP A 302 46.20 20.54 29.42
N LYS A 303 46.56 20.35 30.68
CA LYS A 303 45.71 19.66 31.66
C LYS A 303 44.43 20.42 32.03
N GLU A 304 44.51 21.75 32.15
CA GLU A 304 43.32 22.59 32.35
C GLU A 304 42.36 22.54 31.15
N THR A 305 42.91 22.45 29.94
CA THR A 305 42.12 22.25 28.70
C THR A 305 41.40 20.89 28.70
N GLU A 306 42.15 19.82 29.04
CA GLU A 306 41.57 18.45 29.15
C GLU A 306 40.43 18.43 30.21
N LEU A 307 40.65 19.12 31.35
CA LEU A 307 39.63 19.22 32.39
C LEU A 307 38.37 19.96 31.91
N GLN A 308 38.55 21.01 31.13
CA GLN A 308 37.43 21.78 30.58
C GLN A 308 36.65 20.98 29.53
N GLU A 309 37.35 20.25 28.66
CA GLU A 309 36.71 19.36 27.69
C GLU A 309 35.90 18.27 28.40
N LEU A 310 36.49 17.66 29.44
CA LEU A 310 35.80 16.63 30.23
C LEU A 310 34.56 17.15 30.92
N LYS A 311 34.61 18.40 31.48
CA LYS A 311 33.44 19.10 32.05
C LYS A 311 32.33 19.29 31.03
N ASN A 312 32.67 19.73 29.81
CA ASN A 312 31.71 19.93 28.73
C ASN A 312 31.06 18.60 28.29
N ASP A 313 31.86 17.54 28.21
CA ASP A 313 31.41 16.22 27.86
C ASP A 313 30.47 15.60 28.90
N MET A 314 30.83 15.78 30.18
CA MET A 314 29.97 15.37 31.30
C MET A 314 28.64 16.12 31.30
N ALA A 315 28.64 17.43 30.98
CA ALA A 315 27.44 18.26 30.92
C ALA A 315 26.50 17.75 29.80
N LYS A 316 27.06 17.43 28.61
CA LYS A 316 26.30 16.84 27.50
C LYS A 316 25.74 15.46 27.88
N GLY A 317 26.57 14.62 28.46
CA GLY A 317 26.18 13.26 28.88
C GLY A 317 25.06 13.29 29.94
N LYS A 318 25.17 14.21 30.96
CA LYS A 318 24.12 14.39 31.95
C LYS A 318 22.80 14.84 31.33
N LYS A 319 22.84 15.77 30.38
CA LYS A 319 21.63 16.26 29.69
C LYS A 319 20.92 15.11 28.99
N VAL A 320 21.64 14.33 28.20
CA VAL A 320 21.09 13.15 27.46
C VAL A 320 20.55 12.10 28.44
N TYR A 321 21.27 11.83 29.54
CA TYR A 321 20.83 10.89 30.57
C TYR A 321 19.51 11.27 31.20
N TYR A 322 19.32 12.55 31.57
CA TYR A 322 18.07 13.03 32.16
C TYR A 322 16.94 13.08 31.13
N GLU A 323 17.21 13.47 29.88
CA GLU A 323 16.21 13.45 28.80
C GLU A 323 15.67 12.04 28.53
N LEU A 324 16.52 11.03 28.61
CA LEU A 324 16.14 9.62 28.47
C LEU A 324 15.45 9.07 29.72
N LYS A 325 15.85 9.52 30.92
CA LYS A 325 15.29 9.07 32.21
C LYS A 325 13.88 9.59 32.45
N ASP A 326 13.60 10.82 32.07
CA ASP A 326 12.30 11.49 32.31
C ASP A 326 11.20 11.09 31.31
N GLY A 327 11.45 10.11 30.45
CA GLY A 327 10.44 9.39 29.67
C GLY A 327 9.80 10.16 28.51
N ASN A 328 10.26 11.38 28.20
CA ASN A 328 9.64 12.20 27.15
C ASN A 328 10.18 11.96 25.72
N LYS A 329 11.19 11.12 25.53
CA LYS A 329 11.68 10.74 24.20
C LYS A 329 12.19 9.30 24.20
N SER A 330 11.38 8.41 23.68
CA SER A 330 11.77 7.00 23.41
C SER A 330 12.68 6.87 22.16
N ILE A 331 13.38 7.91 21.78
CA ILE A 331 14.18 7.96 20.56
C ILE A 331 15.64 8.21 20.94
N CYS A 332 16.54 7.38 20.42
CA CYS A 332 17.98 7.52 20.64
C CYS A 332 18.50 8.83 20.00
N PRO A 333 19.14 9.74 20.76
CA PRO A 333 19.60 11.01 20.20
C PRO A 333 20.80 10.89 19.25
N MET A 334 21.41 9.68 19.12
CA MET A 334 22.51 9.44 18.20
C MET A 334 22.12 8.75 16.90
N CYS A 335 21.05 7.94 16.89
CA CYS A 335 20.62 7.19 15.69
C CYS A 335 19.14 7.30 15.37
N GLU A 336 18.39 8.12 16.11
CA GLU A 336 16.95 8.43 15.92
C GLU A 336 16.00 7.23 15.91
N GLN A 337 16.44 6.06 16.39
CA GLN A 337 15.61 4.86 16.47
C GLN A 337 14.84 4.78 17.79
N ILE A 338 13.66 4.17 17.76
CA ILE A 338 12.83 3.93 18.95
C ILE A 338 13.50 2.87 19.83
N ILE A 339 13.78 3.21 21.09
CA ILE A 339 14.40 2.31 22.07
C ILE A 339 13.31 1.50 22.78
N GLN A 340 13.34 0.18 22.67
CA GLN A 340 12.44 -0.71 23.40
C GLN A 340 12.73 -0.72 24.90
N ASN A 341 11.71 -0.87 25.76
CA ASN A 341 11.81 -0.71 27.23
C ASN A 341 12.92 -1.56 27.91
N GLU A 342 13.23 -2.75 27.47
CA GLU A 342 14.30 -3.58 28.03
C GLU A 342 15.70 -3.02 27.71
N ASN A 343 15.88 -2.45 26.53
CA ASN A 343 17.15 -1.82 26.12
C ASN A 343 17.35 -0.45 26.77
N LEU A 344 16.29 0.25 27.13
CA LEU A 344 16.37 1.56 27.78
C LEU A 344 17.04 1.49 29.15
N LEU A 345 16.65 0.54 30.00
CA LEU A 345 17.23 0.33 31.32
C LEU A 345 18.72 -0.03 31.24
N LYS A 346 19.09 -0.86 30.28
CA LYS A 346 20.51 -1.24 30.04
C LYS A 346 21.32 -0.05 29.55
N THR A 347 20.76 0.75 28.65
CA THR A 347 21.39 1.98 28.15
C THR A 347 21.58 3.03 29.26
N LEU A 348 20.57 3.28 30.07
CA LEU A 348 20.68 4.18 31.23
C LEU A 348 21.70 3.72 32.26
N SER A 349 21.78 2.40 32.52
CA SER A 349 22.78 1.81 33.41
C SER A 349 24.20 2.03 32.87
N ASN A 350 24.43 1.78 31.58
CA ASN A 350 25.74 2.00 30.94
C ASN A 350 26.12 3.48 30.93
N MET A 351 25.22 4.38 30.61
CA MET A 351 25.46 5.84 30.64
C MET A 351 25.77 6.33 32.04
N LYS A 352 25.08 5.80 33.06
CA LYS A 352 25.37 6.15 34.46
C LYS A 352 26.78 5.71 34.84
N LYS A 353 27.19 4.50 34.45
CA LYS A 353 28.55 3.99 34.70
C LYS A 353 29.59 4.87 34.01
N GLU A 354 29.41 5.19 32.74
CA GLU A 354 30.32 6.06 31.99
C GLU A 354 30.43 7.47 32.59
N LEU A 355 29.32 8.06 33.03
CA LEU A 355 29.32 9.35 33.72
C LEU A 355 30.03 9.30 35.06
N THR A 356 29.96 8.18 35.80
CA THR A 356 30.69 7.99 37.05
C THR A 356 32.19 7.89 36.79
N GLU A 357 32.60 7.12 35.80
CA GLU A 357 34.01 6.99 35.38
C GLU A 357 34.61 8.36 34.95
N LYS A 358 33.82 9.15 34.18
CA LYS A 358 34.22 10.51 33.82
C LYS A 358 34.32 11.45 35.03
N TYR A 359 33.45 11.28 36.02
CA TYR A 359 33.49 12.07 37.26
C TYR A 359 34.76 11.77 38.11
N ASP A 360 35.10 10.50 38.22
CA ASP A 360 36.31 10.08 38.93
C ASP A 360 37.58 10.59 38.23
N LYS A 361 37.61 10.51 36.87
CA LYS A 361 38.71 11.09 36.07
C LYS A 361 38.79 12.62 36.25
N HIS A 362 37.68 13.34 36.35
CA HIS A 362 37.65 14.77 36.62
C HIS A 362 38.30 15.14 37.96
N ASN A 363 37.92 14.44 39.03
CA ASN A 363 38.48 14.70 40.38
C ASN A 363 39.98 14.41 40.44
N LEU A 364 40.46 13.35 39.74
CA LEU A 364 41.85 13.05 39.65
C LEU A 364 42.65 14.18 38.95
N LEU A 365 42.14 14.66 37.80
CA LEU A 365 42.74 15.75 37.04
C LEU A 365 42.80 17.06 37.83
N GLU A 366 41.76 17.38 38.60
CA GLU A 366 41.79 18.58 39.48
C GLU A 366 42.90 18.50 40.53
N THR A 367 43.12 17.32 41.09
CA THR A 367 44.19 17.08 42.09
C THR A 367 45.57 17.20 41.45
N GLU A 368 45.77 16.56 40.27
CA GLU A 368 47.00 16.68 39.51
C GLU A 368 47.37 18.12 39.15
N ILE A 369 46.41 18.92 38.70
CA ILE A 369 46.62 20.34 38.36
C ILE A 369 47.05 21.14 39.60
N LYS A 370 46.45 20.90 40.77
CA LYS A 370 46.87 21.56 42.02
C LYS A 370 48.33 21.25 42.39
N ASP A 371 48.72 19.98 42.31
CA ASP A 371 50.08 19.57 42.62
C ASP A 371 51.09 20.14 41.62
N MET A 372 50.75 20.20 40.35
CA MET A 372 51.58 20.83 39.32
C MET A 372 51.78 22.31 39.53
N LYS A 373 50.74 23.06 39.91
CA LYS A 373 50.81 24.52 40.23
C LYS A 373 51.71 24.79 41.43
N LEU A 374 51.68 23.93 42.44
CA LEU A 374 52.57 24.08 43.61
C LEU A 374 54.04 23.86 43.19
N LYS A 375 54.36 22.84 42.39
CA LYS A 375 55.69 22.58 41.87
C LYS A 375 56.21 23.74 41.00
N GLU A 376 55.37 24.26 40.11
CA GLU A 376 55.67 25.42 39.28
C GLU A 376 56.08 26.66 40.13
N SER A 377 55.32 26.95 41.18
CA SER A 377 55.63 28.07 42.10
C SER A 377 57.03 27.93 42.73
N ILE A 378 57.40 26.71 43.11
CA ILE A 378 58.75 26.45 43.66
C ILE A 378 59.85 26.71 42.60
N GLU A 379 59.66 26.25 41.39
CA GLU A 379 60.64 26.44 40.30
C GLU A 379 60.73 27.92 39.85
N LYS A 380 59.65 28.70 39.92
CA LYS A 380 59.69 30.14 39.72
C LYS A 380 60.52 30.89 40.78
N CYS A 381 60.46 30.49 42.05
CA CYS A 381 61.30 31.06 43.09
C CYS A 381 62.80 30.81 42.83
N LYS A 382 63.14 29.59 42.35
CA LYS A 382 64.55 29.27 41.98
C LYS A 382 65.00 30.12 40.78
N TYR A 383 64.21 30.35 39.80
CA TYR A 383 64.51 31.21 38.64
C TYR A 383 64.82 32.64 39.08
N HIS A 384 63.99 33.25 39.93
CA HIS A 384 64.21 34.60 40.44
C HIS A 384 65.45 34.74 41.31
N SER A 385 65.90 33.70 42.01
CA SER A 385 67.13 33.69 42.80
C SER A 385 68.40 33.76 41.95
N LEU A 386 68.33 33.45 40.68
CA LEU A 386 69.44 33.52 39.70
C LEU A 386 69.56 34.91 39.03
N GLU A 387 68.81 35.90 39.50
CA GLU A 387 68.67 37.23 38.90
C GLU A 387 69.80 38.18 39.31
N GLY A 388 71.00 38.17 38.71
CA GLY A 388 72.08 39.13 39.04
C GLY A 388 73.44 38.86 38.43
N GLN A 389 73.62 37.75 37.71
CA GLN A 389 74.93 37.30 37.30
C GLN A 389 75.21 37.18 35.79
N THR A 390 74.33 37.71 34.85
CA THR A 390 74.48 37.55 33.40
C THR A 390 74.68 38.87 32.66
N THR A 391 75.65 38.91 31.70
CA THR A 391 75.81 40.03 30.78
C THR A 391 74.55 40.17 29.93
N ILE A 392 73.91 41.35 29.99
CA ILE A 392 72.60 41.68 29.41
C ILE A 392 72.51 41.38 27.89
N GLU A 393 73.60 41.54 27.15
CA GLU A 393 73.64 41.33 25.68
C GLU A 393 73.54 39.85 25.31
N LYS A 394 74.21 38.94 26.04
CA LYS A 394 74.19 37.51 25.81
C LYS A 394 72.84 36.88 26.16
N ALA A 395 72.24 37.33 27.25
CA ALA A 395 70.91 36.89 27.67
C ALA A 395 69.84 37.31 26.62
N LYS A 396 69.90 38.52 26.10
CA LYS A 396 69.00 38.97 25.01
C LYS A 396 69.17 38.15 23.71
N ARG A 397 70.41 37.79 23.37
CA ARG A 397 70.65 36.96 22.16
C ARG A 397 70.06 35.56 22.32
N ILE A 398 70.23 34.93 23.46
CA ILE A 398 69.60 33.62 23.79
C ILE A 398 68.09 33.69 23.68
N GLU A 399 67.48 34.76 24.18
CA GLU A 399 66.04 34.92 24.10
C GLU A 399 65.54 35.05 22.65
N VAL A 400 66.21 35.86 21.81
CA VAL A 400 65.90 36.01 20.38
C VAL A 400 66.03 34.70 19.62
N VAL A 401 67.15 33.98 19.82
CA VAL A 401 67.37 32.69 19.14
C VAL A 401 66.31 31.67 19.57
N ARG A 402 65.91 31.65 20.84
CA ARG A 402 64.89 30.75 21.35
C ARG A 402 63.51 31.07 20.76
N ASP A 403 63.18 32.32 20.66
CA ASP A 403 61.90 32.71 20.05
C ASP A 403 61.88 32.36 18.57
N THR A 404 63.01 32.51 17.85
CA THR A 404 63.12 32.06 16.47
C THR A 404 62.91 30.54 16.35
N ILE A 405 63.53 29.76 17.24
CA ILE A 405 63.32 28.29 17.26
C ILE A 405 61.85 27.95 17.50
N LYS A 406 61.20 28.61 18.50
CA LYS A 406 59.79 28.38 18.79
C LYS A 406 58.90 28.68 17.58
N GLU A 407 59.13 29.81 16.90
CA GLU A 407 58.38 30.14 15.69
C GLU A 407 58.56 29.13 14.56
N LEU A 408 59.80 28.68 14.31
CA LEU A 408 60.10 27.69 13.28
C LEU A 408 59.51 26.30 13.62
N GLU A 409 59.61 25.87 14.88
CA GLU A 409 59.01 24.61 15.35
C GLU A 409 57.48 24.67 15.29
N GLN A 410 56.88 25.82 15.54
CA GLN A 410 55.44 25.96 15.42
C GLN A 410 55.01 25.83 13.94
N LYS A 411 55.73 26.50 13.03
CA LYS A 411 55.47 26.37 11.58
C LYS A 411 55.65 24.95 11.08
N GLU A 412 56.68 24.23 11.53
CA GLU A 412 56.87 22.83 11.20
C GLU A 412 55.69 21.97 11.68
N LYS A 413 55.23 22.16 12.93
CA LYS A 413 54.05 21.46 13.48
C LYS A 413 52.76 21.76 12.70
N ASP A 414 52.59 23.02 12.34
CA ASP A 414 51.42 23.44 11.58
C ASP A 414 51.38 22.79 10.19
N ILE A 415 52.55 22.68 9.51
CA ILE A 415 52.66 21.98 8.24
C ILE A 415 52.40 20.47 8.40
N ILE A 416 52.95 19.83 9.44
CA ILE A 416 52.70 18.41 9.71
C ILE A 416 51.22 18.17 9.96
N LYS A 417 50.57 19.04 10.74
CA LYS A 417 49.13 18.96 10.98
C LYS A 417 48.30 19.12 9.70
N TYR A 418 48.70 20.11 8.86
CA TYR A 418 48.08 20.33 7.56
C TYR A 418 48.24 19.09 6.65
N ASN A 419 49.43 18.55 6.50
CA ASN A 419 49.69 17.38 5.66
C ASN A 419 48.91 16.15 6.15
N SER A 420 48.82 15.94 7.47
CA SER A 420 48.01 14.87 8.05
C SER A 420 46.52 15.04 7.70
N ALA A 421 46.00 16.28 7.68
CA ALA A 421 44.62 16.55 7.26
C ALA A 421 44.42 16.26 5.76
N VAL A 422 45.40 16.57 4.92
CA VAL A 422 45.41 16.27 3.49
C VAL A 422 45.36 14.75 3.24
N GLU A 423 46.17 13.98 3.96
CA GLU A 423 46.20 12.50 3.88
C GLU A 423 44.85 11.88 4.29
N ILE A 424 44.23 12.41 5.36
CA ILE A 424 42.89 11.97 5.80
C ILE A 424 41.88 12.23 4.69
N LYS A 425 41.91 13.41 4.10
CA LYS A 425 41.01 13.79 3.00
C LYS A 425 41.19 12.91 1.76
N GLN A 426 42.45 12.57 1.41
CA GLN A 426 42.73 11.61 0.32
C GLN A 426 42.10 10.24 0.59
N LYS A 427 42.25 9.70 1.80
CA LYS A 427 41.65 8.41 2.19
C LYS A 427 40.13 8.44 2.15
N GLU A 428 39.51 9.57 2.55
CA GLU A 428 38.06 9.75 2.44
C GLU A 428 37.58 9.73 1.00
N ILE A 429 38.32 10.36 0.08
CA ILE A 429 38.02 10.38 -1.37
C ILE A 429 38.20 8.98 -1.98
N GLU A 430 39.26 8.26 -1.61
CA GLU A 430 39.46 6.88 -2.05
C GLU A 430 38.34 5.96 -1.55
N GLY A 431 37.95 6.11 -0.28
CA GLY A 431 36.80 5.42 0.29
C GLY A 431 35.50 5.73 -0.46
N ALA A 432 35.26 7.00 -0.78
CA ALA A 432 34.09 7.41 -1.55
C ALA A 432 34.07 6.79 -2.97
N LYS A 433 35.24 6.70 -3.65
CA LYS A 433 35.35 6.02 -4.96
C LYS A 433 35.05 4.52 -4.87
N ALA A 434 35.52 3.86 -3.80
CA ALA A 434 35.20 2.45 -3.55
C ALA A 434 33.69 2.23 -3.30
N ASP A 435 33.08 3.15 -2.53
CA ASP A 435 31.65 3.10 -2.24
C ASP A 435 30.81 3.30 -3.51
N ILE A 436 31.21 4.20 -4.42
CA ILE A 436 30.55 4.39 -5.72
C ILE A 436 30.48 3.05 -6.45
N LYS A 437 31.61 2.39 -6.62
CA LYS A 437 31.66 1.10 -7.33
C LYS A 437 30.78 0.05 -6.66
N LYS A 438 30.81 -0.04 -5.34
CA LYS A 438 29.99 -0.97 -4.57
C LYS A 438 28.49 -0.71 -4.78
N PHE A 439 28.04 0.55 -4.70
CA PHE A 439 26.64 0.92 -4.88
C PHE A 439 26.19 0.75 -6.34
N GLU A 440 27.05 0.99 -7.32
CA GLU A 440 26.77 0.71 -8.73
C GLU A 440 26.60 -0.80 -9.00
N ASP A 441 27.45 -1.63 -8.44
CA ASP A 441 27.32 -3.09 -8.55
C ASP A 441 26.05 -3.60 -7.91
N GLU A 442 25.68 -3.06 -6.75
CA GLU A 442 24.42 -3.40 -6.07
C GLU A 442 23.21 -2.92 -6.89
N LYS A 443 23.23 -1.70 -7.40
CA LYS A 443 22.21 -1.16 -8.29
C LYS A 443 22.00 -2.02 -9.54
N ASN A 444 23.08 -2.46 -10.17
CA ASN A 444 23.00 -3.32 -11.35
C ASN A 444 22.33 -4.66 -11.03
N LYS A 445 22.57 -5.26 -9.86
CA LYS A 445 21.86 -6.47 -9.42
C LYS A 445 20.36 -6.23 -9.30
N TYR A 446 19.94 -5.11 -8.72
CA TYR A 446 18.51 -4.77 -8.65
C TYR A 446 17.90 -4.48 -10.01
N MET A 447 18.63 -3.86 -10.95
CA MET A 447 18.16 -3.65 -12.32
C MET A 447 17.89 -4.97 -13.05
N ILE A 448 18.82 -5.93 -12.97
CA ILE A 448 18.66 -7.28 -13.53
C ILE A 448 17.46 -7.97 -12.88
N ASN A 449 17.31 -7.88 -11.55
CA ASN A 449 16.18 -8.46 -10.84
C ASN A 449 14.84 -7.88 -11.33
N ILE A 450 14.75 -6.56 -11.53
CA ILE A 450 13.55 -5.91 -12.06
C ILE A 450 13.21 -6.42 -13.48
N GLU A 451 14.18 -6.61 -14.36
CA GLU A 451 13.95 -7.15 -15.71
C GLU A 451 13.37 -8.57 -15.64
N ASN A 452 13.90 -9.40 -14.74
CA ASN A 452 13.42 -10.76 -14.55
C ASN A 452 12.00 -10.78 -13.97
N LEU A 453 11.72 -9.94 -12.97
CA LEU A 453 10.37 -9.80 -12.40
C LEU A 453 9.38 -9.26 -13.44
N LYS A 454 9.76 -8.32 -14.30
CA LYS A 454 8.93 -7.84 -15.40
C LYS A 454 8.67 -8.93 -16.45
N SER A 455 9.66 -9.75 -16.74
CA SER A 455 9.52 -10.90 -17.65
C SER A 455 8.59 -11.96 -17.06
N ALA A 456 8.74 -12.28 -15.77
CA ALA A 456 7.85 -13.17 -15.03
C ALA A 456 6.40 -12.66 -15.05
N LYS A 457 6.21 -11.35 -14.78
CA LYS A 457 4.90 -10.70 -14.85
C LYS A 457 4.28 -10.82 -16.25
N LYS A 458 5.06 -10.60 -17.30
CA LYS A 458 4.58 -10.73 -18.69
C LYS A 458 4.06 -12.12 -19.00
N VAL A 459 4.76 -13.17 -18.53
CA VAL A 459 4.33 -14.56 -18.71
C VAL A 459 3.10 -14.86 -17.85
N ALA A 460 3.08 -14.42 -16.59
CA ALA A 460 1.94 -14.56 -15.70
C ALA A 460 0.67 -13.90 -16.29
N LEU A 461 0.81 -12.70 -16.85
CA LEU A 461 -0.28 -12.01 -17.54
C LEU A 461 -0.78 -12.79 -18.76
N LYS A 462 0.11 -13.33 -19.59
CA LYS A 462 -0.30 -14.15 -20.75
C LYS A 462 -1.10 -15.39 -20.31
N LEU A 463 -0.64 -16.07 -19.27
CA LEU A 463 -1.36 -17.23 -18.71
C LEU A 463 -2.69 -16.83 -18.11
N TYR A 464 -2.73 -15.69 -17.38
CA TYR A 464 -3.98 -15.15 -16.86
C TYR A 464 -4.97 -14.80 -17.96
N ILE A 465 -4.50 -14.20 -19.05
CA ILE A 465 -5.32 -13.89 -20.22
C ILE A 465 -5.89 -15.19 -20.83
N SER A 466 -5.06 -16.19 -21.06
CA SER A 466 -5.51 -17.49 -21.60
C SER A 466 -6.54 -18.15 -20.67
N TYR A 467 -6.32 -18.06 -19.35
CA TYR A 467 -7.28 -18.52 -18.36
C TYR A 467 -8.61 -17.78 -18.44
N ILE A 468 -8.57 -16.45 -18.53
CA ILE A 468 -9.77 -15.62 -18.64
C ILE A 468 -10.48 -15.86 -19.98
N GLU A 469 -9.75 -15.98 -21.10
CA GLU A 469 -10.33 -16.27 -22.41
C GLU A 469 -11.03 -17.63 -22.42
N ALA A 470 -10.47 -18.63 -21.75
CA ALA A 470 -11.13 -19.92 -21.57
C ALA A 470 -12.42 -19.79 -20.73
N LYS A 471 -12.37 -19.03 -19.62
CA LYS A 471 -13.57 -18.67 -18.83
C LYS A 471 -14.61 -17.95 -19.70
N MET A 472 -14.17 -17.03 -20.54
CA MET A 472 -15.05 -16.25 -21.39
C MET A 472 -15.72 -17.09 -22.50
N LYS A 473 -15.09 -18.16 -22.98
CA LYS A 473 -15.77 -19.11 -23.90
C LYS A 473 -17.07 -19.68 -23.28
N LEU A 474 -17.08 -19.89 -21.96
CA LEU A 474 -18.30 -20.30 -21.25
C LEU A 474 -19.32 -19.18 -21.15
N ALA A 475 -18.88 -17.95 -20.82
CA ALA A 475 -19.73 -16.78 -20.75
C ALA A 475 -20.33 -16.39 -22.11
N LYS A 476 -19.57 -16.55 -23.20
CA LYS A 476 -20.01 -16.30 -24.60
C LYS A 476 -21.22 -17.14 -25.04
N LYS A 477 -21.54 -18.24 -24.38
CA LYS A 477 -22.80 -18.96 -24.60
C LYS A 477 -24.04 -18.10 -24.25
N TYR A 478 -23.87 -17.13 -23.38
CA TYR A 478 -24.94 -16.29 -22.85
C TYR A 478 -24.86 -14.84 -23.34
N LEU A 479 -23.74 -14.45 -23.96
CA LEU A 479 -23.51 -13.13 -24.57
C LEU A 479 -23.58 -13.28 -26.09
N LYS A 480 -24.39 -12.45 -26.74
CA LYS A 480 -24.60 -12.49 -28.18
C LYS A 480 -23.79 -11.41 -28.91
N ASP A 481 -24.05 -10.16 -28.55
CA ASP A 481 -23.47 -8.99 -29.19
C ASP A 481 -22.42 -8.31 -28.30
N VAL A 482 -22.31 -8.75 -27.03
CA VAL A 482 -21.35 -8.23 -26.05
C VAL A 482 -20.06 -9.05 -26.07
N ASP A 483 -18.94 -8.35 -26.11
CA ASP A 483 -17.62 -8.95 -25.88
C ASP A 483 -16.92 -8.31 -24.68
N ILE A 484 -16.13 -9.10 -23.95
CA ILE A 484 -15.39 -8.65 -22.77
C ILE A 484 -13.91 -8.95 -23.00
N ARG A 485 -13.04 -7.99 -22.65
CA ARG A 485 -11.60 -8.18 -22.66
C ARG A 485 -11.05 -7.80 -21.29
N PHE A 486 -10.16 -8.63 -20.76
CA PHE A 486 -9.52 -8.41 -19.45
C PHE A 486 -8.13 -7.80 -19.57
N TYR A 487 -7.73 -7.37 -20.75
CA TYR A 487 -6.45 -6.73 -21.01
C TYR A 487 -6.53 -5.73 -22.14
N SER A 488 -5.63 -4.78 -22.13
CA SER A 488 -5.34 -3.89 -23.25
C SER A 488 -3.88 -4.02 -23.67
N ILE A 489 -3.59 -3.75 -24.94
CA ILE A 489 -2.23 -3.72 -25.46
C ILE A 489 -1.83 -2.25 -25.61
N LEU A 490 -0.78 -1.84 -24.92
CA LEU A 490 -0.24 -0.48 -25.01
C LEU A 490 0.31 -0.25 -26.43
N LYS A 491 -0.28 0.71 -27.14
CA LYS A 491 0.10 1.00 -28.55
C LYS A 491 1.56 1.42 -28.71
N THR A 492 2.16 1.99 -27.68
CA THR A 492 3.54 2.52 -27.70
C THR A 492 4.59 1.44 -27.49
N THR A 493 4.33 0.47 -26.60
CA THR A 493 5.32 -0.53 -26.17
C THR A 493 4.95 -1.94 -26.57
N GLY A 494 3.73 -2.19 -27.03
CA GLY A 494 3.20 -3.53 -27.27
C GLY A 494 3.00 -4.34 -25.97
N GLU A 495 3.18 -3.73 -24.80
CA GLU A 495 3.01 -4.40 -23.50
C GLU A 495 1.55 -4.67 -23.20
N ILE A 496 1.30 -5.85 -22.63
CA ILE A 496 -0.02 -6.23 -22.16
C ILE A 496 -0.24 -5.64 -20.79
N LYS A 497 -1.27 -4.79 -20.68
CA LYS A 497 -1.75 -4.21 -19.43
C LYS A 497 -3.05 -4.88 -19.03
N GLU A 498 -3.17 -5.23 -17.75
CA GLU A 498 -4.44 -5.66 -17.18
C GLU A 498 -5.47 -4.53 -17.30
N ASP A 499 -6.61 -4.83 -17.86
CA ASP A 499 -7.70 -3.88 -18.12
C ASP A 499 -9.03 -4.64 -18.11
N PHE A 500 -10.15 -3.92 -18.04
CA PHE A 500 -11.47 -4.52 -18.18
C PHE A 500 -12.29 -3.69 -19.15
N ILE A 501 -12.47 -4.24 -20.34
CA ILE A 501 -13.09 -3.54 -21.46
C ILE A 501 -14.33 -4.31 -21.90
N ILE A 502 -15.47 -3.64 -21.93
CA ILE A 502 -16.71 -4.16 -22.47
C ILE A 502 -16.97 -3.47 -23.81
N THR A 503 -17.28 -4.27 -24.83
CA THR A 503 -17.72 -3.76 -26.12
C THR A 503 -19.05 -4.38 -26.52
N TYR A 504 -19.86 -3.64 -27.27
CA TYR A 504 -21.10 -4.10 -27.89
C TYR A 504 -20.96 -3.93 -29.41
N LYS A 505 -21.04 -5.03 -30.17
CA LYS A 505 -20.79 -5.01 -31.62
C LYS A 505 -19.50 -4.26 -32.00
N ASN A 506 -18.45 -4.50 -31.25
CA ASN A 506 -17.12 -3.86 -31.36
C ASN A 506 -17.06 -2.37 -31.00
N LYS A 507 -18.13 -1.75 -30.47
CA LYS A 507 -18.13 -0.38 -29.96
C LYS A 507 -17.84 -0.38 -28.45
N PRO A 508 -16.99 0.50 -27.93
CA PRO A 508 -16.77 0.63 -26.49
C PRO A 508 -18.00 1.22 -25.79
N LEU A 509 -18.13 0.98 -24.48
CA LEU A 509 -19.27 1.45 -23.69
C LEU A 509 -19.50 2.98 -23.76
N SER A 510 -18.42 3.76 -23.93
CA SER A 510 -18.49 5.22 -24.07
C SER A 510 -19.25 5.69 -25.30
N ASP A 511 -19.30 4.88 -26.34
CA ASP A 511 -19.80 5.24 -27.66
C ASP A 511 -21.16 4.63 -27.96
N LEU A 512 -21.75 3.94 -26.96
CA LEU A 512 -23.04 3.28 -27.12
C LEU A 512 -24.19 4.30 -27.02
N SER A 513 -25.16 4.15 -27.90
CA SER A 513 -26.46 4.80 -27.76
C SER A 513 -27.18 4.27 -26.51
N ARG A 514 -28.26 4.95 -26.10
CA ARG A 514 -29.08 4.52 -24.96
C ARG A 514 -29.62 3.09 -25.14
N SER A 515 -30.11 2.79 -26.34
CA SER A 515 -30.65 1.48 -26.67
C SER A 515 -29.54 0.37 -26.62
N GLU A 516 -28.38 0.64 -27.19
CA GLU A 516 -27.24 -0.28 -27.15
C GLU A 516 -26.75 -0.52 -25.71
N THR A 517 -26.76 0.56 -24.87
CA THR A 517 -26.43 0.44 -23.44
C THR A 517 -27.41 -0.47 -22.70
N VAL A 518 -28.71 -0.31 -22.93
CA VAL A 518 -29.72 -1.17 -22.31
C VAL A 518 -29.61 -2.60 -22.82
N ALA A 519 -29.40 -2.81 -24.11
CA ALA A 519 -29.18 -4.15 -24.67
C ALA A 519 -27.95 -4.83 -24.06
N THR A 520 -26.83 -4.11 -23.95
CA THR A 520 -25.61 -4.59 -23.28
C THR A 520 -25.90 -4.98 -21.82
N ALA A 521 -26.61 -4.14 -21.07
CA ALA A 521 -26.97 -4.39 -19.68
C ALA A 521 -27.83 -5.66 -19.52
N LEU A 522 -28.78 -5.84 -20.43
CA LEU A 522 -29.66 -7.02 -20.44
C LEU A 522 -28.93 -8.32 -20.75
N GLU A 523 -27.96 -8.31 -21.66
CA GLU A 523 -27.13 -9.48 -21.91
C GLU A 523 -26.33 -9.89 -20.68
N PHE A 524 -25.75 -8.94 -19.96
CA PHE A 524 -25.08 -9.22 -18.68
C PHE A 524 -26.05 -9.75 -17.61
N ALA A 525 -27.20 -9.14 -17.46
CA ALA A 525 -28.20 -9.60 -16.48
C ALA A 525 -28.62 -11.04 -16.78
N ASN A 526 -28.87 -11.36 -18.05
CA ASN A 526 -29.18 -12.72 -18.48
C ASN A 526 -28.01 -13.69 -18.24
N MET A 527 -26.80 -13.31 -18.61
CA MET A 527 -25.59 -14.11 -18.34
C MET A 527 -25.46 -14.42 -16.83
N PHE A 528 -25.52 -13.42 -15.98
CA PHE A 528 -25.44 -13.60 -14.52
C PHE A 528 -26.56 -14.50 -13.99
N ASN A 529 -27.77 -14.34 -14.51
CA ASN A 529 -28.91 -15.12 -14.08
C ASN A 529 -28.75 -16.60 -14.43
N GLN A 530 -28.28 -16.90 -15.63
CA GLN A 530 -28.06 -18.27 -16.07
C GLN A 530 -26.86 -18.93 -15.38
N ILE A 531 -25.73 -18.24 -15.27
CA ILE A 531 -24.52 -18.77 -14.58
C ILE A 531 -24.82 -19.01 -13.11
N SER A 532 -25.49 -18.09 -12.43
CA SER A 532 -25.83 -18.23 -11.01
C SER A 532 -26.95 -19.24 -10.76
N ARG A 533 -27.70 -19.66 -11.81
CA ARG A 533 -28.94 -20.44 -11.69
C ARG A 533 -29.94 -19.81 -10.71
N GLY A 534 -29.96 -18.47 -10.68
CA GLY A 534 -30.77 -17.71 -9.72
C GLY A 534 -32.22 -17.59 -10.15
N ASN A 535 -32.48 -17.63 -11.45
CA ASN A 535 -33.81 -17.36 -12.06
C ASN A 535 -34.44 -16.11 -11.43
N PHE A 536 -33.63 -15.04 -11.27
CA PHE A 536 -34.07 -13.77 -10.68
C PHE A 536 -34.87 -12.95 -11.69
N PRO A 537 -35.81 -12.12 -11.23
CA PRO A 537 -36.52 -11.19 -12.11
C PRO A 537 -35.57 -10.14 -12.71
N ILE A 538 -35.83 -9.76 -13.96
CA ILE A 538 -35.12 -8.68 -14.67
C ILE A 538 -36.11 -7.51 -14.85
N PHE A 539 -35.74 -6.33 -14.37
CA PHE A 539 -36.50 -5.11 -14.55
C PHE A 539 -35.90 -4.31 -15.71
N ILE A 540 -36.74 -4.05 -16.72
CA ILE A 540 -36.37 -3.29 -17.90
C ILE A 540 -37.00 -1.91 -17.80
N ASP A 541 -36.20 -0.91 -17.40
CA ASP A 541 -36.63 0.50 -17.43
C ASP A 541 -36.34 1.10 -18.81
N ASP A 542 -37.17 2.06 -19.23
CA ASP A 542 -37.07 2.67 -20.56
C ASP A 542 -37.16 1.66 -21.73
N TYR A 543 -38.15 0.76 -21.68
CA TYR A 543 -38.33 -0.26 -22.72
C TYR A 543 -38.42 0.32 -24.15
N GLU A 544 -38.96 1.56 -24.30
CA GLU A 544 -39.04 2.29 -25.56
C GLU A 544 -37.65 2.42 -26.24
N SER A 545 -36.61 2.47 -25.47
CA SER A 545 -35.25 2.56 -25.98
C SER A 545 -34.74 1.25 -26.60
N CYS A 546 -35.40 0.11 -26.34
CA CYS A 546 -34.97 -1.20 -26.78
C CYS A 546 -36.09 -2.06 -27.36
N ALA A 547 -37.20 -1.42 -27.83
CA ALA A 547 -38.39 -2.11 -28.34
C ALA A 547 -38.13 -3.00 -29.57
N ASP A 548 -37.10 -2.71 -30.35
CA ASP A 548 -36.71 -3.46 -31.56
C ASP A 548 -35.95 -4.75 -31.28
N TYR A 549 -35.64 -5.04 -30.02
CA TYR A 549 -34.90 -6.25 -29.67
C TYR A 549 -35.82 -7.41 -29.28
N ASP A 550 -35.72 -8.53 -29.94
CA ASP A 550 -36.49 -9.77 -29.68
C ASP A 550 -36.14 -10.51 -28.37
N PHE A 551 -35.41 -9.86 -27.45
CA PHE A 551 -34.92 -10.49 -26.22
C PHE A 551 -36.04 -10.91 -25.25
N ILE A 552 -37.24 -10.30 -25.33
CA ILE A 552 -38.36 -10.66 -24.44
C ILE A 552 -38.71 -12.13 -24.59
N LYS A 553 -38.83 -12.63 -25.81
CA LYS A 553 -39.15 -14.03 -26.08
C LYS A 553 -38.04 -15.00 -25.64
N GLU A 554 -36.78 -14.52 -25.66
CA GLU A 554 -35.63 -15.32 -25.28
C GLU A 554 -35.46 -15.36 -23.76
N TYR A 555 -35.48 -14.20 -23.10
CA TYR A 555 -35.17 -14.11 -21.67
C TYR A 555 -36.35 -14.52 -20.79
N SER A 556 -37.60 -14.36 -21.24
CA SER A 556 -38.80 -14.82 -20.52
C SER A 556 -38.86 -16.34 -20.33
N LYS A 557 -38.04 -17.11 -21.10
CA LYS A 557 -37.90 -18.57 -20.90
C LYS A 557 -37.16 -18.90 -19.60
N TYR A 558 -36.33 -18.02 -19.14
CA TYR A 558 -35.40 -18.26 -18.03
C TYR A 558 -35.57 -17.30 -16.84
N SER A 559 -36.26 -16.17 -17.06
CA SER A 559 -36.39 -15.11 -16.07
C SER A 559 -37.77 -14.45 -16.12
N GLN A 560 -38.29 -14.05 -14.97
CA GLN A 560 -39.41 -13.15 -14.91
C GLN A 560 -38.98 -11.79 -15.45
N LEU A 561 -39.78 -11.18 -16.33
CA LEU A 561 -39.55 -9.86 -16.90
C LEU A 561 -40.55 -8.83 -16.36
N ILE A 562 -40.04 -7.71 -15.87
CA ILE A 562 -40.85 -6.57 -15.44
C ILE A 562 -40.47 -5.38 -16.32
N ILE A 563 -41.35 -4.97 -17.19
CA ILE A 563 -41.11 -4.03 -18.29
C ILE A 563 -41.78 -2.69 -18.00
N SER A 564 -40.99 -1.63 -17.90
CA SER A 564 -41.50 -0.26 -17.69
C SER A 564 -41.58 0.48 -19.04
N LYS A 565 -42.76 1.02 -19.38
CA LYS A 565 -43.01 1.80 -20.59
C LYS A 565 -43.59 3.16 -20.27
N VAL A 566 -43.17 4.20 -21.00
CA VAL A 566 -43.79 5.51 -20.91
C VAL A 566 -45.04 5.57 -21.83
N GLU A 567 -46.16 5.90 -21.24
CA GLU A 567 -47.42 6.13 -21.97
C GLU A 567 -47.96 7.51 -21.62
N LYS A 568 -48.06 8.39 -22.64
CA LYS A 568 -48.48 9.77 -22.42
C LYS A 568 -49.93 9.85 -21.94
N GLY A 569 -50.18 10.64 -20.89
CA GLY A 569 -51.52 10.88 -20.37
C GLY A 569 -52.10 9.74 -19.51
N THR A 570 -51.39 8.65 -19.35
CA THR A 570 -51.86 7.47 -18.63
C THR A 570 -51.34 7.46 -17.17
N GLU A 571 -52.22 7.18 -16.22
CA GLU A 571 -51.85 6.87 -14.84
C GLU A 571 -51.05 5.56 -14.78
N LEU A 572 -50.43 5.27 -13.62
CA LEU A 572 -49.68 4.03 -13.43
C LEU A 572 -50.60 2.80 -13.57
N LYS A 573 -50.33 1.95 -14.55
CA LYS A 573 -51.05 0.71 -14.80
C LYS A 573 -50.09 -0.46 -14.84
N ILE A 574 -50.49 -1.62 -14.34
CA ILE A 574 -49.74 -2.85 -14.38
C ILE A 574 -50.60 -3.96 -14.97
N SER A 575 -50.06 -4.70 -15.90
CA SER A 575 -50.78 -5.77 -16.63
C SER A 575 -49.88 -6.94 -16.95
N ASP A 576 -50.47 -8.11 -17.15
CA ASP A 576 -49.81 -9.24 -17.76
C ASP A 576 -49.59 -8.99 -19.26
N ALA A 577 -48.32 -9.05 -19.72
CA ALA A 577 -48.04 -8.83 -21.14
C ALA A 577 -48.60 -9.95 -22.05
N ASN A 578 -48.93 -11.11 -21.50
CA ASN A 578 -49.49 -12.26 -22.21
C ASN A 578 -51.02 -12.31 -22.18
N SER A 579 -51.69 -11.41 -21.44
CA SER A 579 -53.15 -11.33 -21.35
C SER A 579 -53.63 -9.88 -21.54
N ASP A 580 -54.67 -9.67 -22.31
CA ASP A 580 -55.32 -8.37 -22.47
C ASP A 580 -56.10 -7.89 -21.22
N LYS A 581 -55.90 -8.53 -20.07
CA LYS A 581 -56.57 -8.20 -18.79
C LYS A 581 -55.83 -7.10 -18.06
N PHE A 582 -56.33 -5.89 -18.13
CA PHE A 582 -55.86 -4.73 -17.37
C PHE A 582 -56.48 -4.70 -15.98
N LYS A 583 -55.68 -4.58 -14.91
CA LYS A 583 -56.14 -4.15 -13.59
C LYS A 583 -55.82 -2.65 -13.41
N VAL A 584 -56.84 -1.82 -13.22
CA VAL A 584 -56.71 -0.41 -12.82
C VAL A 584 -56.57 -0.41 -11.28
N ILE A 585 -55.49 0.21 -10.79
CA ILE A 585 -55.22 0.29 -9.34
C ILE A 585 -55.94 1.56 -8.84
N ASN A 586 -56.99 1.38 -8.03
CA ASN A 586 -57.62 2.45 -7.28
C ASN A 586 -56.93 2.63 -5.94
N THR A 587 -56.42 3.80 -5.65
CA THR A 587 -55.88 4.20 -4.35
C THR A 587 -57.03 4.65 -3.44
N ASP A 588 -57.65 3.72 -2.70
CA ASP A 588 -58.68 4.06 -1.72
C ASP A 588 -58.09 4.35 -0.32
N LYS A 589 -58.46 5.53 0.23
CA LYS A 589 -58.02 6.05 1.53
C LYS A 589 -58.44 5.22 2.76
N LYS A 590 -59.37 4.31 2.64
CA LYS A 590 -59.96 3.57 3.77
C LYS A 590 -59.04 2.52 4.43
N ILE A 591 -58.01 2.08 3.76
CA ILE A 591 -57.16 0.97 4.24
C ILE A 591 -56.02 1.45 5.17
N VAL A 592 -55.70 2.73 5.22
CA VAL A 592 -54.67 3.31 6.09
C VAL A 592 -55.03 3.19 7.57
N GLU A 593 -56.32 3.27 7.92
CA GLU A 593 -56.79 3.10 9.30
C GLU A 593 -56.70 1.64 9.77
N GLU A 594 -56.95 0.66 8.91
CA GLU A 594 -56.81 -0.77 9.26
C GLU A 594 -55.38 -1.21 9.44
N LEU A 595 -54.45 -0.64 8.67
CA LEU A 595 -53.01 -0.95 8.77
C LEU A 595 -52.35 -0.30 10.01
N ASN A 596 -52.80 0.91 10.38
CA ASN A 596 -52.38 1.51 11.65
C ASN A 596 -52.88 0.71 12.84
N ASN A 597 -54.09 0.18 12.79
CA ASN A 597 -54.68 -0.69 13.82
C ASN A 597 -53.96 -2.08 13.89
N ASN A 598 -53.54 -2.62 12.74
CA ASN A 598 -52.71 -3.86 12.72
C ASN A 598 -51.30 -3.66 13.22
N ALA A 599 -50.69 -2.49 12.96
CA ALA A 599 -49.36 -2.14 13.52
C ALA A 599 -49.42 -1.94 15.05
N GLU A 600 -50.57 -1.40 15.58
CA GLU A 600 -50.81 -1.34 17.04
C GLU A 600 -51.12 -2.69 17.64
N ASN A 601 -51.85 -3.56 16.96
CA ASN A 601 -52.11 -4.92 17.44
C ASN A 601 -50.84 -5.82 17.48
N ILE A 602 -49.88 -5.61 16.58
CA ILE A 602 -48.57 -6.27 16.61
C ILE A 602 -47.72 -5.72 17.77
N LYS A 603 -47.82 -4.42 18.09
CA LYS A 603 -47.19 -3.82 19.27
C LYS A 603 -47.70 -4.37 20.60
N ASN A 604 -48.96 -4.77 20.65
CA ASN A 604 -49.59 -5.29 21.88
C ASN A 604 -49.43 -6.82 22.03
N ALA A 605 -48.90 -7.52 21.02
CA ALA A 605 -48.69 -8.96 21.02
C ALA A 605 -47.20 -9.34 21.18
N ALA A 606 -46.26 -8.35 21.26
CA ALA A 606 -44.84 -8.49 21.57
C ALA A 606 -44.52 -7.88 22.95
#